data_8030538986b348743b1260b98b55ac5f
#
_entry.id   8030538986b348743b1260b98b55ac5f
#
_cell.length_a   1.000
_cell.length_b   1.000
_cell.length_c   1.000
_cell.angle_alpha   90.00
_cell.angle_beta   90.00
_cell.angle_gamma   90.00
#
_symmetry.space_group_name_H-M   'P 1'
#
loop_
_entity.id
_entity.type
_entity.pdbx_description
1 polymer ?
#
loop_
_entity_poly.entity_id
_entity_poly.type
_entity_poly.pdbx_seq_one_letter_code
_entity_poly.pdbx_strand_id
1 'polypeptide(L)'
;MSSMRAARLVEPGRIVCEDAPLFEPEDGQVVVRSRMAAICGSDLHQVFYEMLAPLPLPAEPGWPGHEGVGEVVESRHPSLKAGDLVLTVPGYGFQRCFADYQTLPAHWCLPLPAYAGPVEDLLMAQQFGTTIYALRRGNLDFIGKTVVVLGQGSAGQFFAWQAKHMGAARVIVADLSPARLAQSGVFGADIAVRGDAGGKAIREAVMDSTGGKGADIVIEAVGRRETIQHAIDVARPLGNVVFFGLPDTNQAVPFSYAKFFMKQLRMYAVVGAQAEEDLSSFHKALDWIARREIDVSTMVSHRLSLEDIGRAMRLAHERDEDALKVALTFDS
;
A
#
# COMPACT_ATOMS: atom_id res chain seq x y z
N MET A 1 -14.13 -24.74 15.11
CA MET A 1 -13.43 -23.96 16.18
C MET A 1 -14.39 -22.87 16.61
N SER A 2 -14.61 -22.67 17.91
CA SER A 2 -15.61 -21.70 18.39
C SER A 2 -15.06 -20.29 18.61
N SER A 3 -13.73 -20.10 18.67
CA SER A 3 -13.06 -18.82 18.90
C SER A 3 -11.72 -18.76 18.18
N MET A 4 -11.24 -17.52 17.97
CA MET A 4 -9.95 -17.17 17.35
C MET A 4 -9.36 -15.94 18.05
N ARG A 5 -8.04 -15.71 17.97
CA ARG A 5 -7.45 -14.42 18.35
C ARG A 5 -7.66 -13.42 17.21
N ALA A 6 -8.02 -12.22 17.57
CA ALA A 6 -8.20 -11.14 16.59
C ALA A 6 -7.82 -9.79 17.17
N ALA A 7 -7.29 -8.92 16.32
CA ALA A 7 -7.12 -7.51 16.66
C ALA A 7 -8.48 -6.82 16.78
N ARG A 8 -8.62 -5.91 17.73
CA ARG A 8 -9.83 -5.10 17.89
C ARG A 8 -9.50 -3.66 18.22
N LEU A 9 -9.97 -2.75 17.42
CA LEU A 9 -9.92 -1.33 17.71
C LEU A 9 -11.00 -1.04 18.77
N VAL A 10 -10.58 -0.71 19.98
CA VAL A 10 -11.49 -0.49 21.13
C VAL A 10 -11.81 0.99 21.33
N GLU A 11 -10.88 1.86 20.97
CA GLU A 11 -11.03 3.32 20.94
C GLU A 11 -10.01 3.92 19.93
N PRO A 12 -10.17 5.16 19.48
CA PRO A 12 -9.23 5.79 18.57
C PRO A 12 -7.78 5.68 19.07
N GLY A 13 -6.88 5.18 18.23
CA GLY A 13 -5.48 4.98 18.56
C GLY A 13 -5.17 3.75 19.42
N ARG A 14 -6.18 3.01 19.88
CA ARG A 14 -5.96 1.82 20.75
C ARG A 14 -6.57 0.56 20.15
N ILE A 15 -5.69 -0.30 19.65
CA ILE A 15 -6.00 -1.63 19.13
C ILE A 15 -5.36 -2.69 20.03
N VAL A 16 -6.09 -3.76 20.34
CA VAL A 16 -5.67 -4.84 21.22
C VAL A 16 -5.92 -6.19 20.55
N CYS A 17 -5.24 -7.23 21.00
CA CYS A 17 -5.55 -8.62 20.64
C CYS A 17 -6.49 -9.20 21.71
N GLU A 18 -7.56 -9.85 21.27
CA GLU A 18 -8.53 -10.53 22.15
C GLU A 18 -9.11 -11.77 21.51
N ASP A 19 -9.76 -12.63 22.32
CA ASP A 19 -10.53 -13.75 21.80
C ASP A 19 -11.84 -13.23 21.17
N ALA A 20 -12.14 -13.73 19.98
CA ALA A 20 -13.32 -13.36 19.21
C ALA A 20 -13.99 -14.60 18.60
N PRO A 21 -15.29 -14.55 18.32
CA PRO A 21 -15.94 -15.65 17.61
C PRO A 21 -15.41 -15.78 16.18
N LEU A 22 -15.28 -17.02 15.71
CA LEU A 22 -15.05 -17.30 14.29
C LEU A 22 -16.35 -17.06 13.53
N PHE A 23 -16.25 -16.31 12.42
CA PHE A 23 -17.39 -16.07 11.53
C PHE A 23 -17.65 -17.31 10.67
N GLU A 24 -18.86 -17.85 10.72
CA GLU A 24 -19.30 -18.91 9.82
C GLU A 24 -19.37 -18.42 8.38
N PRO A 25 -18.85 -19.16 7.40
CA PRO A 25 -18.91 -18.73 6.00
C PRO A 25 -20.33 -18.88 5.45
N GLU A 26 -20.76 -17.91 4.65
CA GLU A 26 -21.97 -17.97 3.83
C GLU A 26 -21.65 -18.63 2.47
N ASP A 27 -22.70 -18.88 1.67
CA ASP A 27 -22.53 -19.37 0.30
C ASP A 27 -21.65 -18.38 -0.52
N GLY A 28 -20.65 -18.91 -1.21
CA GLY A 28 -19.69 -18.11 -1.97
C GLY A 28 -18.51 -17.58 -1.16
N GLN A 29 -18.45 -17.86 0.16
CA GLN A 29 -17.35 -17.46 1.02
C GLN A 29 -16.39 -18.62 1.34
N VAL A 30 -15.24 -18.24 1.84
CA VAL A 30 -14.20 -19.15 2.34
C VAL A 30 -13.71 -18.70 3.71
N VAL A 31 -13.18 -19.64 4.47
CA VAL A 31 -12.41 -19.37 5.70
C VAL A 31 -10.95 -19.59 5.39
N VAL A 32 -10.14 -18.56 5.62
CA VAL A 32 -8.69 -18.57 5.41
C VAL A 32 -8.00 -18.51 6.76
N ARG A 33 -7.15 -19.48 7.08
CA ARG A 33 -6.23 -19.43 8.20
C ARG A 33 -5.08 -18.50 7.83
N SER A 34 -4.89 -17.42 8.58
CA SER A 34 -3.85 -16.43 8.34
C SER A 34 -2.45 -17.01 8.60
N ARG A 35 -1.50 -16.72 7.72
CA ARG A 35 -0.06 -16.98 7.91
C ARG A 35 0.69 -15.70 8.20
N MET A 36 0.39 -14.65 7.46
CA MET A 36 0.95 -13.32 7.65
C MET A 36 -0.05 -12.27 7.17
N ALA A 37 -0.10 -11.13 7.86
CA ALA A 37 -0.82 -9.95 7.41
C ALA A 37 0.09 -8.72 7.53
N ALA A 38 -0.05 -7.74 6.63
CA ALA A 38 0.76 -6.53 6.68
C ALA A 38 -0.08 -5.30 7.02
N ILE A 39 0.56 -4.37 7.74
CA ILE A 39 -0.04 -3.09 8.09
C ILE A 39 0.15 -2.12 6.92
N CYS A 40 -0.96 -1.59 6.41
CA CYS A 40 -1.00 -0.57 5.38
C CYS A 40 -1.08 0.85 5.96
N GLY A 41 -0.67 1.85 5.19
CA GLY A 41 -0.88 3.25 5.56
C GLY A 41 -2.36 3.58 5.82
N SER A 42 -3.28 2.97 5.07
CA SER A 42 -4.73 3.16 5.26
C SER A 42 -5.25 2.59 6.59
N ASP A 43 -4.65 1.52 7.12
CA ASP A 43 -4.98 1.00 8.44
C ASP A 43 -4.64 2.01 9.53
N LEU A 44 -3.47 2.66 9.38
CA LEU A 44 -3.03 3.71 10.30
C LEU A 44 -4.00 4.91 10.30
N HIS A 45 -4.52 5.26 9.11
CA HIS A 45 -5.52 6.33 9.00
C HIS A 45 -6.82 5.96 9.72
N GLN A 46 -7.23 4.70 9.64
CA GLN A 46 -8.43 4.21 10.30
C GLN A 46 -8.27 4.09 11.82
N VAL A 47 -7.05 3.81 12.30
CA VAL A 47 -6.78 3.65 13.73
C VAL A 47 -6.50 4.99 14.42
N PHE A 48 -5.70 5.88 13.77
CA PHE A 48 -5.18 7.08 14.44
C PHE A 48 -5.80 8.40 13.99
N TYR A 49 -6.41 8.48 12.78
CA TYR A 49 -6.84 9.75 12.18
C TYR A 49 -8.35 9.91 11.97
N GLU A 50 -9.15 8.91 12.32
CA GLU A 50 -10.62 8.94 12.18
C GLU A 50 -11.10 9.40 10.78
N MET A 51 -10.33 9.11 9.73
CA MET A 51 -10.55 9.62 8.39
C MET A 51 -11.81 9.11 7.70
N LEU A 52 -12.28 7.95 8.12
CA LEU A 52 -13.50 7.33 7.59
C LEU A 52 -14.66 7.62 8.54
N ALA A 53 -15.89 7.47 8.05
CA ALA A 53 -17.10 7.67 8.85
C ALA A 53 -16.97 6.98 10.22
N PRO A 54 -17.50 7.59 11.30
CA PRO A 54 -17.38 7.01 12.63
C PRO A 54 -17.85 5.57 12.62
N LEU A 55 -16.93 4.65 12.92
CA LEU A 55 -17.22 3.23 13.05
C LEU A 55 -17.90 3.01 14.40
N PRO A 56 -18.81 2.03 14.51
CA PRO A 56 -19.20 1.56 15.83
C PRO A 56 -17.95 1.00 16.53
N LEU A 57 -17.65 1.51 17.72
CA LEU A 57 -16.59 0.97 18.55
C LEU A 57 -17.21 0.15 19.73
N PRO A 58 -16.58 -0.96 20.08
CA PRO A 58 -15.38 -1.55 19.48
C PRO A 58 -15.63 -2.07 18.06
N ALA A 59 -14.63 -1.93 17.18
CA ALA A 59 -14.73 -2.35 15.80
C ALA A 59 -14.88 -3.89 15.66
N GLU A 60 -15.20 -4.38 14.48
CA GLU A 60 -15.25 -5.81 14.22
C GLU A 60 -13.88 -6.48 14.40
N PRO A 61 -13.84 -7.76 14.86
CA PRO A 61 -12.59 -8.49 15.01
C PRO A 61 -11.80 -8.59 13.70
N GLY A 62 -10.49 -8.35 13.75
CA GLY A 62 -9.58 -8.39 12.60
C GLY A 62 -9.52 -7.11 11.79
N TRP A 63 -10.45 -6.16 12.00
CA TRP A 63 -10.45 -4.86 11.33
C TRP A 63 -9.29 -3.97 11.85
N PRO A 64 -8.65 -3.14 10.96
CA PRO A 64 -8.95 -2.85 9.56
C PRO A 64 -8.12 -3.65 8.54
N GLY A 65 -7.44 -4.73 8.93
CA GLY A 65 -6.50 -5.46 8.09
C GLY A 65 -7.07 -5.90 6.74
N HIS A 66 -6.33 -5.63 5.68
CA HIS A 66 -6.75 -5.93 4.31
C HIS A 66 -5.62 -6.45 3.40
N GLU A 67 -4.45 -6.72 3.94
CA GLU A 67 -3.32 -7.33 3.26
C GLU A 67 -2.99 -8.64 3.98
N GLY A 68 -3.26 -9.79 3.38
CA GLY A 68 -3.03 -11.07 4.03
C GLY A 68 -2.60 -12.19 3.07
N VAL A 69 -1.84 -13.15 3.56
CA VAL A 69 -1.62 -14.46 2.95
C VAL A 69 -2.01 -15.54 3.93
N GLY A 70 -2.61 -16.62 3.42
CA GLY A 70 -3.07 -17.70 4.28
C GLY A 70 -3.45 -18.94 3.50
N GLU A 71 -4.03 -19.89 4.22
CA GLU A 71 -4.47 -21.19 3.70
C GLU A 71 -5.98 -21.34 3.87
N VAL A 72 -6.68 -21.67 2.81
CA VAL A 72 -8.10 -21.98 2.85
C VAL A 72 -8.30 -23.22 3.72
N VAL A 73 -9.13 -23.13 4.77
CA VAL A 73 -9.46 -24.26 5.66
C VAL A 73 -10.89 -24.74 5.46
N GLU A 74 -11.78 -23.86 5.00
CA GLU A 74 -13.15 -24.19 4.61
C GLU A 74 -13.55 -23.37 3.37
N SER A 75 -14.29 -23.99 2.46
CA SER A 75 -14.78 -23.30 1.26
C SER A 75 -16.23 -23.65 0.97
N ARG A 76 -17.05 -22.61 0.75
CA ARG A 76 -18.40 -22.71 0.18
C ARG A 76 -18.46 -22.12 -1.23
N HIS A 77 -17.33 -22.19 -1.96
CA HIS A 77 -17.22 -21.74 -3.35
C HIS A 77 -16.41 -22.73 -4.19
N PRO A 78 -16.84 -23.09 -5.42
CA PRO A 78 -16.22 -24.15 -6.21
C PRO A 78 -14.81 -23.83 -6.72
N SER A 79 -14.40 -22.55 -6.75
CA SER A 79 -13.07 -22.16 -7.26
C SER A 79 -11.92 -22.40 -6.29
N LEU A 80 -12.21 -22.63 -5.00
CA LEU A 80 -11.22 -22.82 -3.95
C LEU A 80 -11.56 -24.02 -3.09
N LYS A 81 -10.54 -24.67 -2.54
CA LYS A 81 -10.67 -25.81 -1.65
C LYS A 81 -9.72 -25.72 -0.45
N ALA A 82 -9.99 -26.47 0.60
CA ALA A 82 -9.09 -26.58 1.74
C ALA A 82 -7.69 -27.01 1.28
N GLY A 83 -6.67 -26.35 1.82
CA GLY A 83 -5.26 -26.49 1.47
C GLY A 83 -4.76 -25.50 0.41
N ASP A 84 -5.62 -24.78 -0.29
CA ASP A 84 -5.19 -23.76 -1.24
C ASP A 84 -4.55 -22.58 -0.51
N LEU A 85 -3.35 -22.18 -0.96
CA LEU A 85 -2.69 -20.97 -0.47
C LEU A 85 -3.19 -19.78 -1.26
N VAL A 86 -3.54 -18.69 -0.56
CA VAL A 86 -4.15 -17.51 -1.17
C VAL A 86 -3.56 -16.21 -0.65
N LEU A 87 -3.48 -15.21 -1.55
CA LEU A 87 -3.42 -13.80 -1.18
C LEU A 87 -4.84 -13.30 -0.96
N THR A 88 -5.11 -12.68 0.19
CA THR A 88 -6.39 -12.05 0.46
C THR A 88 -6.32 -10.54 0.22
N VAL A 89 -7.27 -10.04 -0.58
CA VAL A 89 -7.38 -8.63 -0.98
C VAL A 89 -8.81 -8.14 -0.70
N PRO A 90 -9.30 -8.23 0.55
CA PRO A 90 -10.69 -7.97 0.87
C PRO A 90 -11.09 -6.54 0.53
N GLY A 91 -12.27 -6.40 -0.08
CA GLY A 91 -12.93 -5.13 -0.27
C GLY A 91 -13.54 -4.58 1.03
N TYR A 92 -14.11 -3.38 0.92
CA TYR A 92 -14.72 -2.70 2.06
C TYR A 92 -15.81 -3.58 2.72
N GLY A 93 -15.82 -3.62 4.05
CA GLY A 93 -16.73 -4.46 4.85
C GLY A 93 -16.21 -5.87 5.16
N PHE A 94 -15.12 -6.32 4.52
CA PHE A 94 -14.50 -7.62 4.76
C PHE A 94 -13.03 -7.53 5.17
N GLN A 95 -12.57 -6.36 5.54
CA GLN A 95 -11.21 -6.05 5.99
C GLN A 95 -11.00 -6.61 7.40
N ARG A 96 -10.60 -7.89 7.51
CA ARG A 96 -10.44 -8.62 8.77
C ARG A 96 -9.16 -9.45 8.80
N CYS A 97 -8.09 -9.00 8.12
CA CYS A 97 -6.84 -9.76 8.03
C CYS A 97 -6.05 -9.84 9.34
N PHE A 98 -6.36 -9.01 10.34
CA PHE A 98 -5.66 -9.05 11.63
C PHE A 98 -6.33 -10.02 12.61
N ALA A 99 -6.52 -11.27 12.17
CA ALA A 99 -7.12 -12.35 12.94
C ALA A 99 -6.53 -13.69 12.51
N ASP A 100 -6.55 -14.70 13.40
CA ASP A 100 -6.11 -16.06 13.08
C ASP A 100 -6.85 -16.64 11.86
N TYR A 101 -8.10 -16.24 11.68
CA TYR A 101 -8.94 -16.66 10.54
C TYR A 101 -9.69 -15.49 9.94
N GLN A 102 -9.84 -15.52 8.63
CA GLN A 102 -10.60 -14.55 7.84
C GLN A 102 -11.75 -15.27 7.16
N THR A 103 -12.98 -14.78 7.30
CA THR A 103 -14.13 -15.24 6.52
C THR A 103 -14.50 -14.16 5.51
N LEU A 104 -14.38 -14.47 4.20
CA LEU A 104 -14.57 -13.50 3.13
C LEU A 104 -15.02 -14.16 1.83
N PRO A 105 -15.65 -13.40 0.90
CA PRO A 105 -15.98 -13.86 -0.44
C PRO A 105 -14.77 -14.42 -1.21
N ALA A 106 -14.96 -15.56 -1.86
CA ALA A 106 -13.89 -16.28 -2.57
C ALA A 106 -13.22 -15.46 -3.68
N HIS A 107 -13.94 -14.52 -4.32
CA HIS A 107 -13.38 -13.70 -5.38
C HIS A 107 -12.29 -12.72 -4.90
N TRP A 108 -12.16 -12.46 -3.60
CA TRP A 108 -11.07 -11.70 -3.00
C TRP A 108 -9.91 -12.57 -2.49
N CYS A 109 -9.94 -13.86 -2.79
CA CYS A 109 -8.87 -14.80 -2.48
C CYS A 109 -8.20 -15.25 -3.78
N LEU A 110 -7.00 -14.76 -4.03
CA LEU A 110 -6.25 -15.08 -5.23
C LEU A 110 -5.31 -16.25 -4.95
N PRO A 111 -5.46 -17.41 -5.65
CA PRO A 111 -4.53 -18.52 -5.51
C PRO A 111 -3.08 -18.07 -5.74
N LEU A 112 -2.19 -18.47 -4.83
CA LEU A 112 -0.79 -18.15 -4.96
C LEU A 112 -0.14 -18.98 -6.07
N PRO A 113 0.69 -18.38 -6.93
CA PRO A 113 1.45 -19.10 -7.93
C PRO A 113 2.55 -19.95 -7.27
N ALA A 114 3.08 -20.93 -8.01
CA ALA A 114 4.30 -21.63 -7.60
C ALA A 114 5.43 -20.62 -7.43
N TYR A 115 6.05 -20.64 -6.26
CA TYR A 115 7.12 -19.71 -5.89
C TYR A 115 8.23 -20.42 -5.13
N ALA A 116 9.48 -20.19 -5.53
CA ALA A 116 10.65 -20.83 -4.90
C ALA A 116 11.18 -20.08 -3.66
N GLY A 117 10.62 -18.92 -3.34
CA GLY A 117 10.93 -18.12 -2.16
C GLY A 117 9.94 -18.35 -1.01
N PRO A 118 10.08 -17.60 0.08
CA PRO A 118 9.12 -17.59 1.18
C PRO A 118 7.73 -17.13 0.67
N VAL A 119 6.69 -17.88 1.05
CA VAL A 119 5.30 -17.54 0.65
C VAL A 119 4.91 -16.14 1.09
N GLU A 120 5.49 -15.68 2.19
CA GLU A 120 5.29 -14.35 2.77
C GLU A 120 5.74 -13.21 1.86
N ASP A 121 6.68 -13.44 0.93
CA ASP A 121 7.04 -12.43 -0.07
C ASP A 121 5.84 -12.09 -0.98
N LEU A 122 4.96 -13.07 -1.24
CA LEU A 122 3.77 -12.87 -2.06
C LEU A 122 2.70 -11.99 -1.39
N LEU A 123 2.80 -11.76 -0.07
CA LEU A 123 1.99 -10.77 0.64
C LEU A 123 2.14 -9.37 0.04
N MET A 124 3.34 -9.03 -0.41
CA MET A 124 3.63 -7.72 -1.00
C MET A 124 2.87 -7.46 -2.30
N ALA A 125 2.32 -8.51 -2.93
CA ALA A 125 1.50 -8.38 -4.13
C ALA A 125 0.20 -7.61 -3.90
N GLN A 126 -0.31 -7.54 -2.67
CA GLN A 126 -1.50 -6.74 -2.36
C GLN A 126 -1.21 -5.25 -2.61
N GLN A 127 -0.20 -4.71 -1.98
CA GLN A 127 0.14 -3.29 -2.16
C GLN A 127 0.70 -3.02 -3.57
N PHE A 128 1.52 -3.93 -4.10
CA PHE A 128 2.07 -3.79 -5.44
C PHE A 128 0.96 -3.76 -6.50
N GLY A 129 -0.04 -4.63 -6.40
CA GLY A 129 -1.22 -4.62 -7.29
C GLY A 129 -1.97 -3.30 -7.24
N THR A 130 -2.14 -2.71 -6.04
CA THR A 130 -2.76 -1.39 -5.90
C THR A 130 -1.96 -0.29 -6.61
N THR A 131 -0.62 -0.34 -6.57
CA THR A 131 0.21 0.63 -7.31
C THR A 131 0.17 0.41 -8.82
N ILE A 132 0.09 -0.85 -9.30
CA ILE A 132 -0.12 -1.16 -10.72
C ILE A 132 -1.45 -0.58 -11.20
N TYR A 133 -2.52 -0.83 -10.46
CA TYR A 133 -3.83 -0.28 -10.77
C TYR A 133 -3.82 1.25 -10.85
N ALA A 134 -3.13 1.90 -9.91
CA ALA A 134 -3.00 3.35 -9.92
C ALA A 134 -2.40 3.88 -11.22
N LEU A 135 -1.34 3.26 -11.73
CA LEU A 135 -0.71 3.68 -12.98
C LEU A 135 -1.58 3.37 -14.20
N ARG A 136 -2.25 2.21 -14.22
CA ARG A 136 -3.20 1.84 -15.30
C ARG A 136 -4.35 2.82 -15.42
N ARG A 137 -4.91 3.26 -14.29
CA ARG A 137 -5.99 4.27 -14.26
C ARG A 137 -5.61 5.56 -14.98
N GLY A 138 -4.35 5.95 -14.93
CA GLY A 138 -3.82 7.14 -15.56
C GLY A 138 -3.56 7.00 -17.05
N ASN A 139 -3.43 5.78 -17.56
CA ASN A 139 -2.94 5.51 -18.91
C ASN A 139 -1.67 6.34 -19.21
N LEU A 140 -0.67 6.21 -18.34
CA LEU A 140 0.55 7.00 -18.38
C LEU A 140 1.59 6.37 -19.31
N ASP A 141 2.24 7.20 -20.11
CA ASP A 141 3.42 6.82 -20.89
C ASP A 141 4.69 7.19 -20.11
N PHE A 142 5.50 6.20 -19.78
CA PHE A 142 6.74 6.37 -19.02
C PHE A 142 7.99 6.43 -19.89
N ILE A 143 7.91 5.99 -21.16
CA ILE A 143 9.08 5.87 -22.03
C ILE A 143 9.74 7.23 -22.24
N GLY A 144 11.02 7.34 -21.81
CA GLY A 144 11.81 8.55 -21.95
C GLY A 144 11.42 9.70 -21.01
N LYS A 145 10.51 9.49 -20.04
CA LYS A 145 10.01 10.52 -19.13
C LYS A 145 10.87 10.70 -17.90
N THR A 146 10.80 11.90 -17.30
CA THR A 146 11.25 12.16 -15.93
C THR A 146 10.07 11.96 -14.98
N VAL A 147 10.24 11.04 -14.04
CA VAL A 147 9.24 10.68 -13.03
C VAL A 147 9.73 11.12 -11.65
N VAL A 148 8.85 11.72 -10.87
CA VAL A 148 9.10 12.05 -9.46
C VAL A 148 8.18 11.22 -8.59
N VAL A 149 8.71 10.60 -7.54
CA VAL A 149 7.92 9.89 -6.51
C VAL A 149 8.17 10.53 -5.15
N LEU A 150 7.15 11.13 -4.59
CA LEU A 150 7.16 11.71 -3.25
C LEU A 150 6.70 10.67 -2.23
N GLY A 151 7.56 10.35 -1.28
CA GLY A 151 7.39 9.25 -0.33
C GLY A 151 8.02 7.95 -0.82
N GLN A 152 8.87 7.33 0.04
CA GLN A 152 9.57 6.08 -0.21
C GLN A 152 9.22 5.01 0.83
N GLY A 153 7.98 5.00 1.29
CA GLY A 153 7.37 3.81 1.87
C GLY A 153 7.28 2.68 0.83
N SER A 154 6.80 1.51 1.21
CA SER A 154 6.72 0.36 0.29
C SER A 154 5.99 0.68 -1.02
N ALA A 155 4.89 1.44 -0.98
CA ALA A 155 4.21 1.89 -2.20
C ALA A 155 5.09 2.79 -3.08
N GLY A 156 5.83 3.74 -2.49
CA GLY A 156 6.72 4.63 -3.23
C GLY A 156 7.84 3.87 -3.93
N GLN A 157 8.39 2.85 -3.28
CA GLN A 157 9.40 1.97 -3.88
C GLN A 157 8.82 1.17 -5.05
N PHE A 158 7.60 0.65 -4.93
CA PHE A 158 6.92 0.01 -6.05
C PHE A 158 6.69 0.97 -7.22
N PHE A 159 6.31 2.21 -6.96
CA PHE A 159 6.18 3.21 -8.01
C PHE A 159 7.51 3.54 -8.69
N ALA A 160 8.60 3.66 -7.93
CA ALA A 160 9.93 3.89 -8.49
C ALA A 160 10.36 2.73 -9.40
N TRP A 161 10.18 1.48 -8.92
CA TRP A 161 10.48 0.29 -9.70
C TRP A 161 9.64 0.23 -10.99
N GLN A 162 8.32 0.43 -10.90
CA GLN A 162 7.44 0.43 -12.07
C GLN A 162 7.85 1.52 -13.08
N ALA A 163 8.10 2.74 -12.62
CA ALA A 163 8.51 3.83 -13.50
C ALA A 163 9.77 3.45 -14.29
N LYS A 164 10.79 2.89 -13.60
CA LYS A 164 12.02 2.44 -14.23
C LYS A 164 11.80 1.27 -15.18
N HIS A 165 11.06 0.27 -14.76
CA HIS A 165 10.72 -0.93 -15.55
C HIS A 165 9.90 -0.58 -16.81
N MET A 166 9.06 0.45 -16.74
CA MET A 166 8.25 0.94 -17.86
C MET A 166 9.01 1.93 -18.77
N GLY A 167 10.31 2.13 -18.56
CA GLY A 167 11.17 2.88 -19.47
C GLY A 167 11.34 4.37 -19.17
N ALA A 168 11.09 4.80 -17.91
CA ALA A 168 11.43 6.17 -17.51
C ALA A 168 12.92 6.46 -17.69
N ALA A 169 13.25 7.57 -18.34
CA ALA A 169 14.62 8.00 -18.53
C ALA A 169 15.26 8.40 -17.20
N ARG A 170 14.45 8.92 -16.27
CA ARG A 170 14.90 9.35 -14.94
C ARG A 170 13.80 9.18 -13.90
N VAL A 171 14.17 8.58 -12.76
CA VAL A 171 13.31 8.43 -11.58
C VAL A 171 13.96 9.19 -10.42
N ILE A 172 13.30 10.23 -9.94
CA ILE A 172 13.73 11.07 -8.81
C ILE A 172 12.78 10.76 -7.65
N VAL A 173 13.34 10.42 -6.50
CA VAL A 173 12.54 10.10 -5.32
C VAL A 173 12.84 11.03 -4.16
N ALA A 174 11.85 11.27 -3.30
CA ALA A 174 12.05 12.05 -2.08
C ALA A 174 11.39 11.37 -0.88
N ASP A 175 12.10 11.36 0.25
CA ASP A 175 11.57 10.94 1.56
C ASP A 175 12.30 11.69 2.69
N LEU A 176 11.74 11.68 3.89
CA LEU A 176 12.39 12.21 5.09
C LEU A 176 13.36 11.20 5.71
N SER A 177 13.15 9.90 5.52
CA SER A 177 13.95 8.80 6.06
C SER A 177 15.18 8.50 5.19
N PRO A 178 16.40 8.68 5.71
CA PRO A 178 17.61 8.27 4.99
C PRO A 178 17.66 6.77 4.67
N ALA A 179 17.13 5.91 5.56
CA ALA A 179 17.10 4.47 5.37
C ALA A 179 16.23 4.08 4.16
N ARG A 180 15.04 4.68 4.03
CA ARG A 180 14.15 4.47 2.88
C ARG A 180 14.77 4.96 1.58
N LEU A 181 15.45 6.10 1.61
CA LEU A 181 16.17 6.64 0.45
C LEU A 181 17.34 5.73 0.04
N ALA A 182 18.08 5.19 0.99
CA ALA A 182 19.17 4.25 0.70
C ALA A 182 18.68 3.00 -0.04
N GLN A 183 17.47 2.53 0.32
CA GLN A 183 16.87 1.36 -0.31
C GLN A 183 16.28 1.68 -1.70
N SER A 184 15.86 2.91 -1.96
CA SER A 184 15.15 3.28 -3.20
C SER A 184 15.98 3.05 -4.47
N GLY A 185 17.31 3.06 -4.39
CA GLY A 185 18.19 2.73 -5.51
C GLY A 185 18.01 1.30 -6.03
N VAL A 186 17.74 0.33 -5.14
CA VAL A 186 17.43 -1.07 -5.50
C VAL A 186 16.13 -1.15 -6.30
N PHE A 187 15.21 -0.23 -6.03
CA PHE A 187 13.91 -0.10 -6.71
C PHE A 187 13.95 0.88 -7.89
N GLY A 188 15.13 1.17 -8.45
CA GLY A 188 15.27 1.89 -9.72
C GLY A 188 15.27 3.41 -9.61
N ALA A 189 15.40 4.00 -8.42
CA ALA A 189 15.61 5.43 -8.29
C ALA A 189 16.99 5.83 -8.82
N ASP A 190 17.04 6.83 -9.69
CA ASP A 190 18.29 7.41 -10.20
C ASP A 190 18.82 8.52 -9.29
N ILE A 191 17.92 9.26 -8.65
CA ILE A 191 18.24 10.36 -7.73
C ILE A 191 17.36 10.25 -6.49
N ALA A 192 18.00 10.17 -5.32
CA ALA A 192 17.33 10.16 -4.03
C ALA A 192 17.57 11.49 -3.31
N VAL A 193 16.49 12.15 -2.91
CA VAL A 193 16.51 13.48 -2.30
C VAL A 193 15.96 13.40 -0.89
N ARG A 194 16.73 13.84 0.10
CA ARG A 194 16.18 14.05 1.43
C ARG A 194 15.24 15.24 1.43
N GLY A 195 13.95 14.97 1.69
CA GLY A 195 12.92 15.97 1.71
C GLY A 195 13.11 17.01 2.84
N ASP A 196 12.56 18.18 2.63
CA ASP A 196 12.43 19.23 3.63
C ASP A 196 11.00 19.77 3.63
N ALA A 197 10.59 20.42 4.73
CA ALA A 197 9.23 20.92 4.90
C ALA A 197 8.79 21.92 3.81
N GLY A 198 9.73 22.67 3.23
CA GLY A 198 9.45 23.64 2.17
C GLY A 198 9.51 23.09 0.76
N GLY A 199 9.91 21.82 0.58
CA GLY A 199 10.06 21.18 -0.72
C GLY A 199 11.14 21.81 -1.60
N LYS A 200 12.10 22.55 -1.01
CA LYS A 200 13.15 23.22 -1.75
C LYS A 200 14.08 22.21 -2.41
N ALA A 201 14.57 21.24 -1.64
CA ALA A 201 15.53 20.25 -2.11
C ALA A 201 14.97 19.44 -3.30
N ILE A 202 13.73 18.96 -3.22
CA ILE A 202 13.11 18.21 -4.33
C ILE A 202 12.89 19.10 -5.55
N ARG A 203 12.48 20.35 -5.35
CA ARG A 203 12.30 21.29 -6.48
C ARG A 203 13.61 21.59 -7.19
N GLU A 204 14.69 21.85 -6.45
CA GLU A 204 16.03 22.08 -7.02
C GLU A 204 16.48 20.84 -7.82
N ALA A 205 16.42 19.65 -7.23
CA ALA A 205 16.82 18.42 -7.89
C ALA A 205 16.03 18.16 -9.20
N VAL A 206 14.72 18.42 -9.19
CA VAL A 206 13.88 18.25 -10.38
C VAL A 206 14.21 19.31 -11.43
N MET A 207 14.36 20.59 -11.07
CA MET A 207 14.67 21.65 -12.02
C MET A 207 16.05 21.45 -12.65
N ASP A 208 17.07 21.11 -11.86
CA ASP A 208 18.42 20.82 -12.36
C ASP A 208 18.40 19.62 -13.32
N SER A 209 17.67 18.57 -12.95
CA SER A 209 17.59 17.35 -13.75
C SER A 209 16.81 17.51 -15.05
N THR A 210 15.96 18.53 -15.17
CA THR A 210 15.06 18.76 -16.31
C THR A 210 15.36 20.05 -17.09
N GLY A 211 16.46 20.75 -16.77
CA GLY A 211 16.79 22.06 -17.37
C GLY A 211 15.67 23.09 -17.13
N GLY A 212 15.10 23.11 -15.94
CA GLY A 212 14.05 24.02 -15.52
C GLY A 212 12.64 23.70 -15.97
N LYS A 213 12.42 22.57 -16.69
CA LYS A 213 11.11 22.22 -17.26
C LYS A 213 10.13 21.63 -16.26
N GLY A 214 10.63 20.94 -15.22
CA GLY A 214 9.82 20.12 -14.29
C GLY A 214 9.60 18.69 -14.77
N ALA A 215 8.98 17.87 -13.93
CA ALA A 215 8.75 16.44 -14.17
C ALA A 215 7.55 16.18 -15.08
N ASP A 216 7.65 15.15 -15.93
CA ASP A 216 6.57 14.68 -16.80
C ASP A 216 5.43 14.03 -15.99
N ILE A 217 5.81 13.23 -14.99
CA ILE A 217 4.90 12.49 -14.12
C ILE A 217 5.35 12.70 -12.68
N VAL A 218 4.42 13.04 -11.80
CA VAL A 218 4.65 13.12 -10.37
C VAL A 218 3.68 12.19 -9.66
N ILE A 219 4.20 11.32 -8.79
CA ILE A 219 3.41 10.42 -7.96
C ILE A 219 3.57 10.86 -6.52
N GLU A 220 2.48 11.28 -5.92
CA GLU A 220 2.38 11.67 -4.52
C GLU A 220 1.89 10.46 -3.72
N ALA A 221 2.78 9.87 -2.89
CA ALA A 221 2.53 8.64 -2.13
C ALA A 221 2.67 8.85 -0.61
N VAL A 222 2.42 10.05 -0.11
CA VAL A 222 2.51 10.42 1.32
C VAL A 222 1.15 10.81 1.90
N GLY A 223 0.38 11.65 1.18
CA GLY A 223 -0.93 12.12 1.60
C GLY A 223 -0.91 13.38 2.47
N ARG A 224 0.23 14.06 2.61
CA ARG A 224 0.31 15.28 3.42
C ARG A 224 0.06 16.54 2.60
N ARG A 225 -0.45 17.56 3.26
CA ARG A 225 -0.71 18.89 2.68
C ARG A 225 0.49 19.43 1.90
N GLU A 226 1.68 19.31 2.48
CA GLU A 226 2.91 19.82 1.89
C GLU A 226 3.28 19.05 0.62
N THR A 227 3.20 17.71 0.64
CA THR A 227 3.56 16.87 -0.50
C THR A 227 2.57 16.98 -1.65
N ILE A 228 1.29 17.20 -1.36
CA ILE A 228 0.26 17.52 -2.37
C ILE A 228 0.66 18.81 -3.12
N GLN A 229 1.10 19.85 -2.38
CA GLN A 229 1.53 21.09 -3.00
C GLN A 229 2.86 20.92 -3.76
N HIS A 230 3.83 20.20 -3.19
CA HIS A 230 5.09 19.92 -3.86
C HIS A 230 4.89 19.19 -5.19
N ALA A 231 3.94 18.24 -5.25
CA ALA A 231 3.64 17.52 -6.48
C ALA A 231 3.20 18.47 -7.62
N ILE A 232 2.34 19.45 -7.31
CA ILE A 232 1.91 20.46 -8.27
C ILE A 232 3.09 21.36 -8.67
N ASP A 233 3.96 21.71 -7.71
CA ASP A 233 5.07 22.64 -7.94
C ASP A 233 6.13 22.06 -8.87
N VAL A 234 6.47 20.77 -8.72
CA VAL A 234 7.55 20.13 -9.51
C VAL A 234 7.08 19.55 -10.84
N ALA A 235 5.77 19.40 -11.06
CA ALA A 235 5.24 18.97 -12.35
C ALA A 235 5.47 20.05 -13.42
N ARG A 236 5.86 19.63 -14.64
CA ARG A 236 5.97 20.53 -15.78
C ARG A 236 4.59 20.97 -16.30
N PRO A 237 4.48 22.02 -17.12
CA PRO A 237 3.27 22.27 -17.89
C PRO A 237 2.85 21.03 -18.72
N LEU A 238 1.55 20.75 -18.78
CA LEU A 238 0.96 19.55 -19.41
C LEU A 238 1.42 18.22 -18.77
N GLY A 239 1.98 18.26 -17.56
CA GLY A 239 2.39 17.07 -16.82
C GLY A 239 1.22 16.34 -16.15
N ASN A 240 1.53 15.16 -15.62
CA ASN A 240 0.59 14.31 -14.90
C ASN A 240 0.92 14.27 -13.42
N VAL A 241 -0.09 14.29 -12.54
CA VAL A 241 0.07 14.10 -11.10
C VAL A 241 -0.88 13.00 -10.63
N VAL A 242 -0.32 12.00 -9.97
CA VAL A 242 -1.07 10.89 -9.36
C VAL A 242 -1.09 11.09 -7.85
N PHE A 243 -2.26 11.22 -7.26
CA PHE A 243 -2.43 11.24 -5.81
C PHE A 243 -2.79 9.83 -5.33
N PHE A 244 -1.83 9.21 -4.68
CA PHE A 244 -1.95 7.87 -4.11
C PHE A 244 -1.92 7.90 -2.58
N GLY A 245 -1.20 8.86 -2.00
CA GLY A 245 -1.15 9.04 -0.55
C GLY A 245 -2.54 9.36 -0.01
N LEU A 246 -3.00 8.58 0.97
CA LEU A 246 -4.24 8.84 1.66
C LEU A 246 -4.07 10.09 2.55
N PRO A 247 -4.94 11.11 2.45
CA PRO A 247 -4.78 12.32 3.25
C PRO A 247 -4.95 12.01 4.76
N ASP A 248 -4.16 12.68 5.59
CA ASP A 248 -4.17 12.53 7.06
C ASP A 248 -5.28 13.35 7.75
N THR A 249 -6.15 13.97 6.98
CA THR A 249 -7.25 14.79 7.47
C THR A 249 -8.42 14.79 6.49
N ASN A 250 -9.64 14.87 7.00
CA ASN A 250 -10.87 15.10 6.23
C ASN A 250 -11.21 16.60 6.07
N GLN A 251 -10.36 17.49 6.61
CA GLN A 251 -10.53 18.93 6.45
C GLN A 251 -10.08 19.40 5.06
N ALA A 252 -10.53 20.57 4.67
CA ALA A 252 -10.09 21.20 3.43
C ALA A 252 -8.57 21.43 3.45
N VAL A 253 -7.90 20.95 2.40
CA VAL A 253 -6.45 21.11 2.20
C VAL A 253 -6.24 22.24 1.19
N PRO A 254 -5.31 23.20 1.46
CA PRO A 254 -4.95 24.22 0.48
C PRO A 254 -4.51 23.60 -0.83
N PHE A 255 -5.07 24.07 -1.93
CA PHE A 255 -4.79 23.59 -3.27
C PHE A 255 -4.48 24.75 -4.21
N SER A 256 -3.31 24.75 -4.84
CA SER A 256 -2.88 25.81 -5.76
C SER A 256 -3.62 25.73 -7.10
N TYR A 257 -4.91 26.09 -7.10
CA TYR A 257 -5.75 26.04 -8.31
C TYR A 257 -5.15 26.83 -9.48
N ALA A 258 -4.60 28.02 -9.22
CA ALA A 258 -3.98 28.83 -10.27
C ALA A 258 -2.79 28.12 -10.95
N LYS A 259 -1.92 27.46 -10.17
CA LYS A 259 -0.81 26.67 -10.74
C LYS A 259 -1.32 25.46 -11.54
N PHE A 260 -2.28 24.74 -10.99
CA PHE A 260 -2.94 23.63 -11.69
C PHE A 260 -3.50 24.07 -13.04
N PHE A 261 -4.28 25.16 -13.04
CA PHE A 261 -4.92 25.69 -14.25
C PHE A 261 -3.89 26.20 -15.27
N MET A 262 -2.93 27.04 -14.85
CA MET A 262 -1.92 27.61 -15.75
C MET A 262 -0.96 26.57 -16.31
N LYS A 263 -0.63 25.53 -15.54
CA LYS A 263 0.17 24.40 -16.03
C LYS A 263 -0.65 23.40 -16.84
N GLN A 264 -1.98 23.50 -16.88
CA GLN A 264 -2.88 22.56 -17.56
C GLN A 264 -2.58 21.09 -17.13
N LEU A 265 -2.44 20.86 -15.83
CA LEU A 265 -2.07 19.55 -15.30
C LEU A 265 -3.22 18.54 -15.45
N ARG A 266 -2.87 17.31 -15.76
CA ARG A 266 -3.78 16.16 -15.64
C ARG A 266 -3.56 15.52 -14.28
N MET A 267 -4.61 15.47 -13.44
CA MET A 267 -4.50 14.95 -12.08
C MET A 267 -5.62 13.96 -11.78
N TYR A 268 -5.32 12.92 -11.01
CA TYR A 268 -6.30 11.97 -10.52
C TYR A 268 -5.83 11.32 -9.21
N ALA A 269 -6.80 10.77 -8.46
CA ALA A 269 -6.57 10.04 -7.24
C ALA A 269 -7.00 8.57 -7.39
N VAL A 270 -6.42 7.71 -6.55
CA VAL A 270 -6.74 6.27 -6.53
C VAL A 270 -6.88 5.79 -5.09
N VAL A 271 -7.94 5.05 -4.84
CA VAL A 271 -8.21 4.39 -3.56
C VAL A 271 -8.45 2.91 -3.82
N GLY A 272 -7.45 2.07 -3.49
CA GLY A 272 -7.56 0.62 -3.62
C GLY A 272 -7.73 0.12 -5.08
N ALA A 273 -7.54 -1.16 -5.27
CA ALA A 273 -7.70 -1.83 -6.56
C ALA A 273 -8.82 -2.91 -6.54
N GLN A 274 -9.55 -3.02 -5.44
CA GLN A 274 -10.60 -4.04 -5.28
C GLN A 274 -11.80 -3.84 -6.21
N ALA A 275 -11.93 -2.65 -6.80
CA ALA A 275 -12.95 -2.34 -7.81
C ALA A 275 -12.51 -2.69 -9.25
N GLU A 276 -11.26 -3.16 -9.44
CA GLU A 276 -10.77 -3.58 -10.74
C GLU A 276 -11.41 -4.92 -11.12
N GLU A 277 -11.92 -5.02 -12.33
CA GLU A 277 -12.47 -6.25 -12.88
C GLU A 277 -11.39 -7.35 -12.86
N ASP A 278 -11.76 -8.55 -12.43
CA ASP A 278 -10.89 -9.72 -12.31
C ASP A 278 -9.63 -9.52 -11.45
N LEU A 279 -9.52 -8.44 -10.69
CA LEU A 279 -8.36 -8.12 -9.83
C LEU A 279 -7.02 -8.23 -10.58
N SER A 280 -7.01 -7.88 -11.87
CA SER A 280 -5.92 -8.17 -12.81
C SER A 280 -4.58 -7.54 -12.42
N SER A 281 -4.61 -6.41 -11.69
CA SER A 281 -3.39 -5.78 -11.17
C SER A 281 -2.75 -6.58 -10.04
N PHE A 282 -3.53 -7.24 -9.19
CA PHE A 282 -3.00 -8.12 -8.14
C PHE A 282 -2.43 -9.40 -8.73
N HIS A 283 -3.10 -10.00 -9.72
CA HIS A 283 -2.55 -11.13 -10.47
C HIS A 283 -1.23 -10.79 -11.14
N LYS A 284 -1.10 -9.59 -11.71
CA LYS A 284 0.14 -9.13 -12.31
C LYS A 284 1.26 -8.93 -11.28
N ALA A 285 0.92 -8.42 -10.11
CA ALA A 285 1.87 -8.29 -9.01
C ALA A 285 2.39 -9.65 -8.53
N LEU A 286 1.50 -10.63 -8.34
CA LEU A 286 1.86 -12.01 -8.01
C LEU A 286 2.80 -12.62 -9.07
N ASP A 287 2.49 -12.46 -10.36
CA ASP A 287 3.31 -12.94 -11.47
C ASP A 287 4.73 -12.35 -11.44
N TRP A 288 4.86 -11.04 -11.29
CA TRP A 288 6.16 -10.38 -11.25
C TRP A 288 7.02 -10.79 -10.04
N ILE A 289 6.42 -10.92 -8.86
CA ILE A 289 7.14 -11.40 -7.67
C ILE A 289 7.53 -12.87 -7.85
N ALA A 290 6.61 -13.73 -8.30
CA ALA A 290 6.85 -15.16 -8.48
C ALA A 290 7.96 -15.45 -9.51
N ARG A 291 8.05 -14.64 -10.55
CA ARG A 291 9.13 -14.70 -11.56
C ARG A 291 10.43 -14.03 -11.12
N ARG A 292 10.44 -13.43 -9.93
CA ARG A 292 11.59 -12.66 -9.42
C ARG A 292 12.01 -11.51 -10.34
N GLU A 293 11.04 -10.89 -11.04
CA GLU A 293 11.29 -9.66 -11.81
C GLU A 293 11.51 -8.46 -10.86
N ILE A 294 10.94 -8.55 -9.67
CA ILE A 294 11.19 -7.64 -8.54
C ILE A 294 11.57 -8.45 -7.29
N ASP A 295 12.58 -8.00 -6.56
CA ASP A 295 12.94 -8.55 -5.26
C ASP A 295 12.24 -7.75 -4.16
N VAL A 296 11.32 -8.40 -3.44
CA VAL A 296 10.56 -7.81 -2.33
C VAL A 296 11.03 -8.28 -0.95
N SER A 297 12.07 -9.13 -0.90
CA SER A 297 12.53 -9.79 0.33
C SER A 297 12.92 -8.83 1.46
N THR A 298 13.34 -7.62 1.10
CA THR A 298 13.75 -6.58 2.05
C THR A 298 12.61 -5.64 2.46
N MET A 299 11.42 -5.77 1.88
CA MET A 299 10.31 -4.83 2.13
C MET A 299 9.66 -5.03 3.49
N VAL A 300 9.45 -6.28 3.93
CA VAL A 300 8.94 -6.56 5.27
C VAL A 300 10.08 -6.40 6.27
N SER A 301 10.21 -5.20 6.83
CA SER A 301 11.29 -4.85 7.75
C SER A 301 11.09 -5.39 9.17
N HIS A 302 9.84 -5.50 9.62
CA HIS A 302 9.48 -5.93 10.97
C HIS A 302 8.39 -6.98 10.96
N ARG A 303 8.55 -7.98 11.82
CA ARG A 303 7.57 -9.05 12.04
C ARG A 303 7.29 -9.13 13.53
N LEU A 304 6.02 -8.97 13.90
CA LEU A 304 5.54 -9.07 15.28
C LEU A 304 4.40 -10.09 15.35
N SER A 305 4.18 -10.66 16.51
CA SER A 305 3.01 -11.53 16.71
C SER A 305 1.71 -10.73 16.72
N LEU A 306 0.58 -11.39 16.49
CA LEU A 306 -0.74 -10.74 16.56
C LEU A 306 -1.01 -10.14 17.94
N GLU A 307 -0.49 -10.75 19.01
CA GLU A 307 -0.61 -10.25 20.39
C GLU A 307 0.01 -8.86 20.54
N ASP A 308 1.06 -8.59 19.78
CA ASP A 308 1.77 -7.30 19.78
C ASP A 308 1.17 -6.26 18.84
N ILE A 309 -0.06 -6.45 18.33
CA ILE A 309 -0.71 -5.56 17.34
C ILE A 309 -0.64 -4.08 17.72
N GLY A 310 -0.83 -3.76 19.00
CA GLY A 310 -0.74 -2.37 19.46
C GLY A 310 0.65 -1.77 19.30
N ARG A 311 1.72 -2.56 19.52
CA ARG A 311 3.11 -2.15 19.27
C ARG A 311 3.37 -2.07 17.77
N ALA A 312 2.91 -3.05 17.00
CA ALA A 312 3.08 -3.08 15.55
C ALA A 312 2.46 -1.85 14.86
N MET A 313 1.25 -1.46 15.27
CA MET A 313 0.58 -0.26 14.78
C MET A 313 1.34 1.02 15.11
N ARG A 314 1.83 1.18 16.35
CA ARG A 314 2.64 2.35 16.73
C ARG A 314 3.95 2.39 15.95
N LEU A 315 4.67 1.28 15.85
CA LEU A 315 5.92 1.18 15.09
C LEU A 315 5.72 1.63 13.62
N ALA A 316 4.66 1.16 12.99
CA ALA A 316 4.33 1.54 11.63
C ALA A 316 3.92 3.03 11.51
N HIS A 317 3.18 3.57 12.51
CA HIS A 317 2.69 4.94 12.52
C HIS A 317 3.82 5.96 12.77
N GLU A 318 4.62 5.72 13.79
CA GLU A 318 5.74 6.59 14.20
C GLU A 318 6.93 6.44 13.27
N ARG A 319 6.96 5.35 12.49
CA ARG A 319 8.06 5.00 11.56
C ARG A 319 9.39 4.81 12.30
N ASP A 320 9.29 4.35 13.54
CA ASP A 320 10.44 4.04 14.37
C ASP A 320 11.24 2.85 13.80
N GLU A 321 12.48 2.70 14.29
CA GLU A 321 13.36 1.59 13.93
C GLU A 321 13.52 1.40 12.39
N ASP A 322 13.43 2.50 11.61
CA ASP A 322 13.46 2.50 10.14
C ASP A 322 12.37 1.62 9.49
N ALA A 323 11.21 1.49 10.13
CA ALA A 323 10.12 0.67 9.64
C ALA A 323 9.68 1.05 8.23
N LEU A 324 9.74 0.06 7.31
CA LEU A 324 9.25 0.19 5.94
C LEU A 324 7.87 -0.46 5.79
N LYS A 325 7.79 -1.77 6.06
CA LYS A 325 6.55 -2.53 6.14
C LYS A 325 6.58 -3.39 7.39
N VAL A 326 5.57 -3.24 8.23
CA VAL A 326 5.39 -4.04 9.44
C VAL A 326 4.36 -5.13 9.14
N ALA A 327 4.70 -6.36 9.47
CA ALA A 327 3.82 -7.51 9.29
C ALA A 327 3.51 -8.19 10.63
N LEU A 328 2.35 -8.81 10.70
CA LEU A 328 1.90 -9.66 11.79
C LEU A 328 2.08 -11.12 11.39
N THR A 329 2.62 -11.90 12.30
CA THR A 329 2.72 -13.35 12.18
C THR A 329 1.68 -14.02 13.06
N PHE A 330 1.23 -15.17 12.64
CA PHE A 330 0.24 -16.01 13.33
C PHE A 330 0.90 -17.33 13.68
N ASP A 331 0.67 -17.81 14.91
CA ASP A 331 1.18 -19.10 15.33
C ASP A 331 0.52 -20.21 14.51
N SER A 332 1.33 -21.15 14.02
CA SER A 332 0.92 -22.31 13.21
C SER A 332 0.24 -23.40 14.03
#